data_da6d90bc302d29280ecd1113b28e7a6b
#
_entry.id   da6d90bc302d29280ecd1113b28e7a6b
#
_cell.length_a   1.000
_cell.length_b   1.000
_cell.length_c   1.000
_cell.angle_alpha   90.00
_cell.angle_beta   90.00
_cell.angle_gamma   90.00
#
_symmetry.space_group_name_H-M   'P 1'
#
loop_
_entity.id
_entity.type
_entity.pdbx_description
1 polymer ?
#
loop_
_entity_poly.entity_id
_entity_poly.type
_entity_poly.pdbx_seq_one_letter_code
_entity_poly.pdbx_strand_id
1 'polypeptide(L)'
;MINRKPIPNHYQKEGNFAHLRFRNFFVFLFFLCYSANLFSQKEYHKEYYKNGQLKKEGWIINDTKIDYWKFYYKNGNIKKEGRYKDNLESEYWYFYSENSSKEKEGHYKKGRKYDWWLFYDKDGNINHKCQLKNNQKNGYCLIYRKQKLVKASKFKEGKKIKEWKDFSSFKKENSLNDLK
;
A
#
# COMPACT_ATOMS: atom_id res chain seq x y z
N MET A 1 -56.37 -10.77 -80.18
CA MET A 1 -55.02 -10.84 -79.59
C MET A 1 -54.88 -9.74 -78.62
N ILE A 2 -54.97 -10.05 -77.34
CA ILE A 2 -54.86 -9.06 -76.27
C ILE A 2 -53.49 -9.17 -75.65
N ASN A 3 -52.65 -8.21 -75.86
CA ASN A 3 -51.26 -8.14 -75.36
C ASN A 3 -51.27 -7.72 -73.90
N ARG A 4 -51.02 -8.61 -72.91
CA ARG A 4 -50.85 -8.24 -71.50
C ARG A 4 -49.38 -7.99 -71.23
N LYS A 5 -49.03 -6.77 -70.81
CA LYS A 5 -47.71 -6.41 -70.30
C LYS A 5 -47.52 -7.01 -68.90
N PRO A 6 -46.34 -7.48 -68.53
CA PRO A 6 -46.05 -8.00 -67.18
C PRO A 6 -45.93 -6.83 -66.15
N ILE A 7 -46.48 -7.08 -64.97
CA ILE A 7 -46.41 -6.18 -63.81
C ILE A 7 -44.99 -6.28 -63.19
N PRO A 8 -44.27 -5.20 -62.86
CA PRO A 8 -42.98 -5.29 -62.22
C PRO A 8 -43.16 -5.69 -60.74
N ASN A 9 -42.41 -6.72 -60.32
CA ASN A 9 -42.34 -7.20 -58.96
C ASN A 9 -41.58 -6.16 -58.07
N HIS A 10 -42.30 -5.44 -57.23
CA HIS A 10 -41.77 -4.41 -56.32
C HIS A 10 -41.73 -4.88 -54.86
N TYR A 11 -41.53 -6.15 -54.62
CA TYR A 11 -41.48 -6.74 -53.25
C TYR A 11 -40.25 -7.61 -53.05
N GLN A 12 -39.05 -7.04 -53.01
CA GLN A 12 -37.89 -7.75 -52.53
C GLN A 12 -36.76 -6.81 -52.05
N LYS A 13 -37.05 -5.75 -51.31
CA LYS A 13 -35.95 -4.94 -50.76
C LYS A 13 -36.06 -4.49 -49.30
N GLU A 14 -37.12 -4.88 -48.59
CA GLU A 14 -37.27 -4.41 -47.18
C GLU A 14 -36.74 -5.39 -46.11
N GLY A 15 -36.50 -6.67 -46.43
CA GLY A 15 -36.07 -7.67 -45.43
C GLY A 15 -34.64 -7.52 -44.92
N ASN A 16 -33.72 -6.97 -45.72
CA ASN A 16 -32.30 -6.94 -45.36
C ASN A 16 -31.90 -5.76 -44.43
N PHE A 17 -32.67 -4.69 -44.43
CA PHE A 17 -32.37 -3.53 -43.58
C PHE A 17 -32.79 -3.72 -42.12
N ALA A 18 -33.85 -4.47 -41.86
CA ALA A 18 -34.29 -4.79 -40.48
C ALA A 18 -33.30 -5.73 -39.77
N HIS A 19 -32.81 -6.78 -40.44
CA HIS A 19 -31.82 -7.70 -39.89
C HIS A 19 -30.46 -7.03 -39.59
N LEU A 20 -30.03 -6.08 -40.42
CA LEU A 20 -28.79 -5.33 -40.21
C LEU A 20 -28.89 -4.37 -39.00
N ARG A 21 -30.05 -3.73 -38.81
CA ARG A 21 -30.33 -2.83 -37.68
C ARG A 21 -30.40 -3.61 -36.36
N PHE A 22 -31.07 -4.76 -36.33
CA PHE A 22 -31.11 -5.63 -35.13
C PHE A 22 -29.72 -6.19 -34.77
N ARG A 23 -28.95 -6.65 -35.74
CA ARG A 23 -27.58 -7.16 -35.48
C ARG A 23 -26.66 -6.08 -34.90
N ASN A 24 -26.71 -4.87 -35.43
CA ASN A 24 -25.91 -3.76 -34.91
C ASN A 24 -26.39 -3.28 -33.54
N PHE A 25 -27.71 -3.36 -33.26
CA PHE A 25 -28.26 -3.04 -31.93
C PHE A 25 -27.78 -4.04 -30.86
N PHE A 26 -27.77 -5.34 -31.14
CA PHE A 26 -27.25 -6.35 -30.20
C PHE A 26 -25.75 -6.24 -29.99
N VAL A 27 -24.97 -5.92 -31.01
CA VAL A 27 -23.53 -5.67 -30.90
C VAL A 27 -23.29 -4.43 -30.03
N PHE A 28 -24.05 -3.35 -30.21
CA PHE A 28 -23.95 -2.13 -29.41
C PHE A 28 -24.35 -2.37 -27.94
N LEU A 29 -25.41 -3.15 -27.69
CA LEU A 29 -25.83 -3.56 -26.35
C LEU A 29 -24.77 -4.42 -25.67
N PHE A 30 -24.13 -5.33 -26.40
CA PHE A 30 -23.03 -6.17 -25.90
C PHE A 30 -21.80 -5.34 -25.51
N PHE A 31 -21.43 -4.33 -26.30
CA PHE A 31 -20.37 -3.38 -25.97
C PHE A 31 -20.72 -2.51 -24.76
N LEU A 32 -21.96 -2.07 -24.61
CA LEU A 32 -22.44 -1.31 -23.45
C LEU A 32 -22.40 -2.16 -22.16
N CYS A 33 -22.80 -3.42 -22.22
CA CYS A 33 -22.70 -4.34 -21.08
C CYS A 33 -21.25 -4.70 -20.73
N TYR A 34 -20.34 -4.74 -21.72
CA TYR A 34 -18.93 -5.02 -21.48
C TYR A 34 -18.19 -3.82 -20.88
N SER A 35 -18.57 -2.60 -21.24
CA SER A 35 -17.97 -1.39 -20.68
C SER A 35 -18.41 -1.08 -19.24
N ALA A 36 -19.56 -1.59 -18.79
CA ALA A 36 -20.05 -1.39 -17.43
C ALA A 36 -19.24 -2.14 -16.34
N ASN A 37 -18.45 -3.16 -16.74
CA ASN A 37 -17.64 -3.94 -15.79
C ASN A 37 -16.18 -3.48 -15.64
N LEU A 38 -15.76 -2.39 -16.31
CA LEU A 38 -14.36 -1.94 -16.32
C LEU A 38 -14.01 -0.94 -15.22
N PHE A 39 -14.96 -0.48 -14.42
CA PHE A 39 -14.67 0.40 -13.28
C PHE A 39 -14.54 -0.44 -12.01
N SER A 40 -13.32 -0.81 -11.67
CA SER A 40 -13.00 -1.33 -10.35
C SER A 40 -13.28 -0.25 -9.30
N GLN A 41 -14.30 -0.47 -8.48
CA GLN A 41 -14.72 0.48 -7.47
C GLN A 41 -13.83 0.35 -6.24
N LYS A 42 -13.35 1.49 -5.75
CA LYS A 42 -12.66 1.58 -4.47
C LYS A 42 -13.66 1.35 -3.33
N GLU A 43 -13.37 0.41 -2.47
CA GLU A 43 -14.23 -0.01 -1.36
C GLU A 43 -13.51 0.14 -0.03
N TYR A 44 -14.25 0.52 1.03
CA TYR A 44 -13.72 0.57 2.39
C TYR A 44 -14.00 -0.75 3.11
N HIS A 45 -12.95 -1.52 3.35
CA HIS A 45 -13.00 -2.85 3.94
C HIS A 45 -12.83 -2.81 5.46
N LYS A 46 -13.62 -3.63 6.18
CA LYS A 46 -13.50 -3.86 7.63
C LYS A 46 -13.50 -5.35 7.92
N GLU A 47 -12.59 -5.79 8.79
CA GLU A 47 -12.55 -7.16 9.31
C GLU A 47 -12.59 -7.14 10.83
N TYR A 48 -13.34 -8.07 11.42
CA TYR A 48 -13.55 -8.13 12.86
C TYR A 48 -12.97 -9.40 13.46
N TYR A 49 -12.60 -9.36 14.72
CA TYR A 49 -12.30 -10.52 15.52
C TYR A 49 -13.59 -11.31 15.86
N LYS A 50 -13.45 -12.58 16.30
CA LYS A 50 -14.60 -13.40 16.74
C LYS A 50 -15.41 -12.78 17.88
N ASN A 51 -14.80 -11.91 18.69
CA ASN A 51 -15.46 -11.19 19.77
C ASN A 51 -16.18 -9.89 19.33
N GLY A 52 -16.26 -9.63 18.02
CA GLY A 52 -16.91 -8.44 17.46
C GLY A 52 -16.04 -7.17 17.42
N GLN A 53 -14.85 -7.20 18.00
CA GLN A 53 -13.92 -6.06 17.94
C GLN A 53 -13.32 -5.89 16.55
N LEU A 54 -13.12 -4.64 16.11
CA LEU A 54 -12.48 -4.35 14.84
C LEU A 54 -11.04 -4.86 14.84
N LYS A 55 -10.67 -5.61 13.80
CA LYS A 55 -9.35 -6.21 13.63
C LYS A 55 -8.47 -5.42 12.68
N LYS A 56 -9.05 -4.95 11.58
CA LYS A 56 -8.38 -4.08 10.60
C LYS A 56 -9.41 -3.35 9.74
N GLU A 57 -9.02 -2.22 9.22
CA GLU A 57 -9.81 -1.47 8.23
C GLU A 57 -8.90 -0.73 7.26
N GLY A 58 -9.43 -0.41 6.07
CA GLY A 58 -8.73 0.34 5.04
C GLY A 58 -9.38 0.19 3.68
N TRP A 59 -8.73 0.71 2.66
CA TRP A 59 -9.24 0.73 1.31
C TRP A 59 -8.74 -0.44 0.47
N ILE A 60 -9.63 -1.01 -0.33
CA ILE A 60 -9.30 -2.05 -1.32
C ILE A 60 -9.82 -1.67 -2.70
N ILE A 61 -9.17 -2.23 -3.72
CA ILE A 61 -9.63 -2.30 -5.11
C ILE A 61 -9.37 -3.74 -5.55
N ASN A 62 -10.40 -4.50 -5.96
CA ASN A 62 -10.28 -5.91 -6.34
C ASN A 62 -9.46 -6.71 -5.31
N ASP A 63 -9.87 -6.70 -4.05
CA ASP A 63 -9.19 -7.37 -2.91
C ASP A 63 -7.73 -6.93 -2.67
N THR A 64 -7.26 -5.93 -3.40
CA THR A 64 -5.91 -5.37 -3.27
C THR A 64 -5.93 -4.20 -2.30
N LYS A 65 -5.13 -4.28 -1.24
CA LYS A 65 -4.99 -3.18 -0.27
C LYS A 65 -4.31 -1.99 -0.93
N ILE A 66 -4.93 -0.82 -0.76
CA ILE A 66 -4.42 0.48 -1.20
C ILE A 66 -4.60 1.50 -0.08
N ASP A 67 -3.93 2.64 -0.19
CA ASP A 67 -4.07 3.77 0.73
C ASP A 67 -3.87 3.41 2.21
N TYR A 68 -4.53 4.14 3.11
CA TYR A 68 -4.31 4.06 4.55
C TYR A 68 -5.06 2.89 5.18
N TRP A 69 -4.34 2.12 6.01
CA TRP A 69 -4.86 0.98 6.76
C TRP A 69 -4.54 1.10 8.22
N LYS A 70 -5.50 0.68 9.06
CA LYS A 70 -5.35 0.50 10.51
C LYS A 70 -5.55 -0.96 10.88
N PHE A 71 -4.76 -1.43 11.81
CA PHE A 71 -4.85 -2.75 12.41
C PHE A 71 -4.95 -2.59 13.92
N TYR A 72 -5.74 -3.41 14.57
CA TYR A 72 -6.07 -3.28 15.98
C TYR A 72 -5.71 -4.54 16.76
N TYR A 73 -5.46 -4.39 18.05
CA TYR A 73 -5.43 -5.47 19.00
C TYR A 73 -6.86 -5.89 19.39
N LYS A 74 -7.01 -7.04 20.11
CA LYS A 74 -8.31 -7.51 20.58
C LYS A 74 -8.94 -6.59 21.64
N ASN A 75 -8.16 -5.74 22.31
CA ASN A 75 -8.64 -4.73 23.25
C ASN A 75 -9.13 -3.43 22.57
N GLY A 76 -9.07 -3.35 21.22
CA GLY A 76 -9.48 -2.20 20.43
C GLY A 76 -8.41 -1.15 20.20
N ASN A 77 -7.26 -1.24 20.84
CA ASN A 77 -6.16 -0.31 20.62
C ASN A 77 -5.48 -0.54 19.27
N ILE A 78 -4.99 0.54 18.66
CA ILE A 78 -4.24 0.46 17.38
C ILE A 78 -2.97 -0.35 17.61
N LYS A 79 -2.73 -1.33 16.73
CA LYS A 79 -1.52 -2.17 16.68
C LYS A 79 -0.50 -1.62 15.70
N LYS A 80 -0.94 -1.25 14.52
CA LYS A 80 -0.12 -0.62 13.48
C LYS A 80 -0.99 0.12 12.48
N GLU A 81 -0.43 1.13 11.85
CA GLU A 81 -1.10 1.88 10.79
C GLU A 81 -0.09 2.41 9.78
N GLY A 82 -0.54 2.61 8.54
CA GLY A 82 0.28 3.10 7.44
C GLY A 82 -0.39 2.87 6.10
N ARG A 83 0.35 3.11 5.03
CA ARG A 83 -0.17 3.01 3.67
C ARG A 83 0.23 1.71 2.98
N TYR A 84 -0.69 1.19 2.18
CA TYR A 84 -0.44 0.14 1.21
C TYR A 84 -0.47 0.71 -0.21
N LYS A 85 0.36 0.13 -1.06
CA LYS A 85 0.29 0.23 -2.51
C LYS A 85 0.40 -1.18 -3.07
N ASP A 86 -0.64 -1.65 -3.75
CA ASP A 86 -0.70 -2.98 -4.37
C ASP A 86 -0.37 -4.13 -3.39
N ASN A 87 -1.04 -4.15 -2.22
CA ASN A 87 -0.80 -5.09 -1.11
C ASN A 87 0.58 -4.99 -0.43
N LEU A 88 1.45 -4.06 -0.84
CA LEU A 88 2.78 -3.87 -0.27
C LEU A 88 2.78 -2.64 0.65
N GLU A 89 3.37 -2.77 1.85
CA GLU A 89 3.61 -1.62 2.71
C GLU A 89 4.42 -0.57 1.96
N SER A 90 3.99 0.69 2.07
CA SER A 90 4.61 1.85 1.43
C SER A 90 4.55 3.07 2.36
N GLU A 91 5.45 4.01 2.15
CA GLU A 91 5.53 5.24 2.93
C GLU A 91 5.78 4.99 4.42
N TYR A 92 5.26 5.85 5.30
CA TYR A 92 5.55 5.81 6.73
C TYR A 92 4.57 4.94 7.49
N TRP A 93 5.09 4.12 8.43
CA TRP A 93 4.33 3.20 9.27
C TRP A 93 4.63 3.41 10.73
N TYR A 94 3.56 3.32 11.54
CA TYR A 94 3.59 3.38 12.99
C TYR A 94 3.20 2.02 13.58
N PHE A 95 3.86 1.64 14.68
CA PHE A 95 3.59 0.41 15.40
C PHE A 95 3.47 0.71 16.89
N TYR A 96 2.48 0.14 17.51
CA TYR A 96 2.12 0.36 18.90
C TYR A 96 2.03 -0.97 19.65
N SER A 97 2.26 -0.96 20.97
CA SER A 97 1.98 -2.04 21.89
C SER A 97 0.50 -2.09 22.28
N GLU A 98 0.08 -3.14 22.99
CA GLU A 98 -1.32 -3.28 23.42
C GLU A 98 -1.80 -2.17 24.37
N ASN A 99 -0.91 -1.50 25.09
CA ASN A 99 -1.19 -0.35 25.94
C ASN A 99 -1.13 0.99 25.19
N SER A 100 -1.10 0.98 23.86
CA SER A 100 -1.03 2.15 22.96
C SER A 100 0.29 2.93 23.01
N SER A 101 1.32 2.44 23.68
CA SER A 101 2.65 3.06 23.62
C SER A 101 3.29 2.80 22.27
N LYS A 102 3.94 3.82 21.69
CA LYS A 102 4.66 3.66 20.42
C LYS A 102 5.87 2.73 20.61
N GLU A 103 5.99 1.69 19.80
CA GLU A 103 7.12 0.75 19.81
C GLU A 103 8.18 1.10 18.78
N LYS A 104 7.74 1.38 17.55
CA LYS A 104 8.64 1.69 16.44
C LYS A 104 7.88 2.40 15.32
N GLU A 105 8.63 3.08 14.47
CA GLU A 105 8.12 3.69 13.25
C GLU A 105 9.21 3.78 12.19
N GLY A 106 8.83 3.93 10.92
CA GLY A 106 9.78 4.09 9.83
C GLY A 106 9.14 3.88 8.46
N HIS A 107 9.97 4.03 7.45
CA HIS A 107 9.56 3.96 6.05
C HIS A 107 9.57 2.55 5.50
N TYR A 108 8.57 2.26 4.66
CA TYR A 108 8.56 1.11 3.76
C TYR A 108 8.64 1.56 2.29
N LYS A 109 9.31 0.77 1.50
CA LYS A 109 9.36 0.88 0.04
C LYS A 109 9.15 -0.50 -0.56
N LYS A 110 8.02 -0.69 -1.27
CA LYS A 110 7.64 -1.99 -1.88
C LYS A 110 7.68 -3.15 -0.87
N GLY A 111 7.05 -3.00 0.29
CA GLY A 111 6.96 -4.01 1.35
C GLY A 111 8.25 -4.24 2.15
N ARG A 112 9.30 -3.45 1.91
CA ARG A 112 10.58 -3.60 2.60
C ARG A 112 10.94 -2.36 3.39
N LYS A 113 11.42 -2.54 4.61
CA LYS A 113 11.93 -1.45 5.45
C LYS A 113 13.07 -0.73 4.75
N TYR A 114 12.98 0.58 4.76
CA TYR A 114 13.90 1.47 4.07
C TYR A 114 14.13 2.73 4.91
N ASP A 115 15.34 3.31 4.81
CA ASP A 115 15.71 4.53 5.52
C ASP A 115 15.65 4.39 7.05
N TRP A 116 15.47 5.49 7.79
CA TRP A 116 15.48 5.50 9.24
C TRP A 116 14.27 4.79 9.83
N TRP A 117 14.58 3.88 10.76
CA TRP A 117 13.62 3.23 11.66
C TRP A 117 13.92 3.63 13.08
N LEU A 118 12.93 4.18 13.77
CA LEU A 118 13.00 4.61 15.15
C LEU A 118 12.37 3.54 16.05
N PHE A 119 12.98 3.29 17.20
CA PHE A 119 12.50 2.36 18.19
C PHE A 119 12.45 3.06 19.54
N TYR A 120 11.37 2.83 20.27
CA TYR A 120 11.04 3.51 21.52
C TYR A 120 11.18 2.60 22.72
N ASP A 121 11.50 3.17 23.88
CA ASP A 121 11.41 2.49 25.16
C ASP A 121 10.00 2.61 25.75
N LYS A 122 9.79 1.99 26.93
CA LYS A 122 8.51 2.00 27.63
C LYS A 122 8.07 3.41 28.08
N ASP A 123 8.98 4.33 28.18
CA ASP A 123 8.72 5.72 28.59
C ASP A 123 8.47 6.65 27.38
N GLY A 124 8.42 6.09 26.15
CA GLY A 124 8.16 6.80 24.91
C GLY A 124 9.37 7.56 24.35
N ASN A 125 10.57 7.36 24.92
CA ASN A 125 11.78 7.96 24.39
C ASN A 125 12.40 7.11 23.29
N ILE A 126 13.06 7.74 22.34
CA ILE A 126 13.84 7.01 21.33
C ILE A 126 14.99 6.26 22.03
N ASN A 127 14.91 4.95 22.02
CA ASN A 127 15.92 4.04 22.53
C ASN A 127 17.04 3.85 21.50
N HIS A 128 16.69 3.61 20.23
CA HIS A 128 17.64 3.57 19.14
C HIS A 128 16.97 3.90 17.79
N LYS A 129 17.79 4.32 16.82
CA LYS A 129 17.36 4.43 15.41
C LYS A 129 18.41 3.82 14.50
N CYS A 130 17.96 3.16 13.44
CA CYS A 130 18.83 2.51 12.46
C CYS A 130 18.40 2.82 11.04
N GLN A 131 19.36 3.06 10.16
CA GLN A 131 19.13 3.10 8.74
C GLN A 131 19.02 1.67 8.20
N LEU A 132 17.93 1.41 7.47
CA LEU A 132 17.65 0.12 6.86
C LEU A 132 17.59 0.24 5.34
N LYS A 133 17.96 -0.84 4.66
CA LYS A 133 17.75 -1.04 3.22
C LYS A 133 17.36 -2.50 3.00
N ASN A 134 16.20 -2.70 2.34
CA ASN A 134 15.67 -4.05 2.09
C ASN A 134 15.59 -4.93 3.36
N ASN A 135 15.06 -4.38 4.46
CA ASN A 135 14.91 -5.02 5.78
C ASN A 135 16.23 -5.24 6.55
N GLN A 136 17.37 -4.93 6.00
CA GLN A 136 18.68 -5.12 6.64
C GLN A 136 19.27 -3.78 7.10
N LYS A 137 20.03 -3.78 8.20
CA LYS A 137 20.78 -2.61 8.64
C LYS A 137 21.80 -2.23 7.56
N ASN A 138 21.73 -0.98 7.10
CA ASN A 138 22.63 -0.47 6.07
C ASN A 138 22.79 1.04 6.25
N GLY A 139 23.92 1.47 6.78
CA GLY A 139 24.16 2.82 7.28
C GLY A 139 24.33 2.84 8.79
N TYR A 140 23.90 3.89 9.45
CA TYR A 140 24.13 4.08 10.88
C TYR A 140 23.03 3.47 11.74
N CYS A 141 23.41 2.96 12.92
CA CYS A 141 22.55 2.68 14.06
C CYS A 141 23.04 3.48 15.26
N LEU A 142 22.14 4.26 15.85
CA LEU A 142 22.40 5.18 16.96
C LEU A 142 21.62 4.72 18.18
N ILE A 143 22.28 4.54 19.31
CA ILE A 143 21.68 4.08 20.58
C ILE A 143 21.68 5.26 21.56
N TYR A 144 20.52 5.47 22.18
CA TYR A 144 20.31 6.59 23.11
C TYR A 144 20.03 6.05 24.53
N ARG A 145 20.45 6.78 25.52
CA ARG A 145 20.09 6.61 26.93
C ARG A 145 19.77 7.98 27.51
N LYS A 146 18.59 8.14 28.13
CA LYS A 146 18.14 9.43 28.67
C LYS A 146 18.31 10.54 27.60
N GLN A 147 17.86 10.28 26.37
CA GLN A 147 17.93 11.17 25.21
C GLN A 147 19.35 11.56 24.75
N LYS A 148 20.41 11.00 25.36
CA LYS A 148 21.80 11.22 24.94
C LYS A 148 22.29 10.06 24.09
N LEU A 149 22.99 10.37 22.98
CA LEU A 149 23.65 9.37 22.17
C LEU A 149 24.81 8.75 22.97
N VAL A 150 24.72 7.44 23.22
CA VAL A 150 25.73 6.70 23.98
C VAL A 150 26.54 5.75 23.12
N LYS A 151 26.08 5.45 21.91
CA LYS A 151 26.75 4.51 21.02
C LYS A 151 26.29 4.71 19.58
N ALA A 152 27.22 4.64 18.65
CA ALA A 152 26.93 4.58 17.22
C ALA A 152 27.61 3.37 16.58
N SER A 153 26.97 2.79 15.57
CA SER A 153 27.54 1.71 14.78
C SER A 153 27.22 1.92 13.31
N LYS A 154 28.14 1.52 12.43
CA LYS A 154 27.93 1.55 10.99
C LYS A 154 27.78 0.14 10.47
N PHE A 155 26.78 -0.07 9.61
CA PHE A 155 26.44 -1.35 8.99
C PHE A 155 26.50 -1.25 7.47
N LYS A 156 26.88 -2.34 6.83
CA LYS A 156 26.78 -2.57 5.39
C LYS A 156 26.16 -3.95 5.18
N GLU A 157 25.00 -3.98 4.51
CA GLU A 157 24.29 -5.24 4.19
C GLU A 157 24.10 -6.16 5.42
N GLY A 158 23.67 -5.61 6.52
CA GLY A 158 23.43 -6.33 7.78
C GLY A 158 24.69 -6.57 8.63
N LYS A 159 25.88 -6.45 8.08
CA LYS A 159 27.14 -6.65 8.81
C LYS A 159 27.61 -5.36 9.47
N LYS A 160 27.95 -5.42 10.77
CA LYS A 160 28.54 -4.29 11.49
C LYS A 160 29.98 -4.10 11.04
N ILE A 161 30.32 -2.91 10.52
CA ILE A 161 31.67 -2.59 10.01
C ILE A 161 32.43 -1.64 10.93
N LYS A 162 31.74 -0.86 11.77
CA LYS A 162 32.37 0.02 12.74
C LYS A 162 31.46 0.31 13.96
N GLU A 163 32.07 0.64 15.08
CA GLU A 163 31.37 1.02 16.28
C GLU A 163 32.11 2.13 17.02
N TRP A 164 31.38 3.12 17.55
CA TRP A 164 31.84 4.20 18.42
C TRP A 164 31.11 4.11 19.75
N LYS A 165 31.87 4.15 20.85
CA LYS A 165 31.33 3.93 22.21
C LYS A 165 30.79 5.19 22.87
N ASP A 166 30.99 6.36 22.22
CA ASP A 166 30.51 7.65 22.69
C ASP A 166 30.35 8.63 21.51
N PHE A 167 29.67 9.76 21.78
CA PHE A 167 29.41 10.78 20.77
C PHE A 167 30.67 11.55 20.33
N SER A 168 31.63 11.74 21.23
CA SER A 168 32.87 12.48 20.93
C SER A 168 33.70 11.73 19.88
N SER A 169 33.91 10.41 20.11
CA SER A 169 34.61 9.56 19.16
C SER A 169 33.90 9.48 17.80
N PHE A 170 32.56 9.39 17.82
CA PHE A 170 31.74 9.39 16.60
C PHE A 170 31.94 10.68 15.80
N LYS A 171 31.83 11.87 16.47
CA LYS A 171 31.91 13.18 15.84
C LYS A 171 33.28 13.50 15.23
N LYS A 172 34.34 12.93 15.77
CA LYS A 172 35.72 13.12 15.23
C LYS A 172 35.84 12.52 13.81
N GLU A 173 35.11 11.48 13.50
CA GLU A 173 35.27 10.73 12.26
C GLU A 173 34.09 10.87 11.29
N ASN A 174 33.00 11.50 11.71
CA ASN A 174 31.77 11.58 10.93
C ASN A 174 31.18 12.99 10.98
N SER A 175 30.58 13.41 9.87
CA SER A 175 29.76 14.61 9.84
C SER A 175 28.34 14.30 10.34
N LEU A 176 27.71 15.25 11.06
CA LEU A 176 26.29 15.14 11.39
C LEU A 176 25.38 15.16 10.16
N ASN A 177 25.89 15.65 9.01
CA ASN A 177 25.18 15.57 7.74
C ASN A 177 25.02 14.13 7.22
N ASP A 178 25.92 13.22 7.63
CA ASP A 178 25.82 11.78 7.28
C ASP A 178 24.64 11.08 7.97
N LEU A 179 23.99 11.78 8.91
CA LEU A 179 22.85 11.29 9.69
C LEU A 179 21.50 11.85 9.21
N LYS A 180 21.50 12.63 8.14
CA LYS A 180 20.29 13.17 7.49
C LYS A 180 19.62 12.18 6.57
#